data_e689ecd0add823abd2773311dfaa85ca
#
_entry.id   e689ecd0add823abd2773311dfaa85ca
#
_cell.length_a   1.000
_cell.length_b   1.000
_cell.length_c   1.000
_cell.angle_alpha   90.00
_cell.angle_beta   90.00
_cell.angle_gamma   90.00
#
_symmetry.space_group_name_H-M   'P 1'
#
loop_
_entity.id
_entity.type
_entity.pdbx_description
1 polymer ?
#
loop_
_entity_poly.entity_id
_entity_poly.type
_entity_poly.pdbx_seq_one_letter_code
_entity_poly.pdbx_strand_id
1 'polypeptide(L)'
;MSIEKSLVEVFYSEVWNKKNLEKANEILAEDFLFRGSLGNTKKGIDGFWNYVESVHNALSNYQCIIEEMVISDKQIAAKMIFKGIHKNTFFGIEPTNKMIQWYGAAFFKFSDKKITELWVLGDVDSIKTQLNA
;
A
#
# COMPACT_ATOMS: atom_id res chain seq x y z
N MET A 1 15.28 -1.14 -18.88
CA MET A 1 14.90 -1.03 -17.48
C MET A 1 14.24 0.32 -17.23
N SER A 2 13.02 0.34 -16.73
CA SER A 2 12.34 1.59 -16.54
C SER A 2 12.57 2.15 -15.13
N ILE A 3 12.66 3.49 -15.04
CA ILE A 3 12.74 4.16 -13.76
C ILE A 3 11.43 3.95 -12.98
N GLU A 4 10.29 3.86 -13.68
CA GLU A 4 8.98 3.64 -13.08
C GLU A 4 8.91 2.32 -12.33
N LYS A 5 9.50 1.26 -12.88
CA LYS A 5 9.55 -0.03 -12.19
C LYS A 5 10.28 0.10 -10.86
N SER A 6 11.43 0.79 -10.87
CA SER A 6 12.19 1.04 -9.64
C SER A 6 11.39 1.85 -8.62
N LEU A 7 10.61 2.84 -9.07
CA LEU A 7 9.77 3.62 -8.17
C LEU A 7 8.73 2.76 -7.47
N VAL A 8 8.11 1.81 -8.19
CA VAL A 8 7.14 0.89 -7.58
C VAL A 8 7.83 -0.01 -6.54
N GLU A 9 8.99 -0.56 -6.89
CA GLU A 9 9.74 -1.43 -5.99
C GLU A 9 10.14 -0.70 -4.71
N VAL A 10 10.68 0.52 -4.85
CA VAL A 10 11.08 1.36 -3.71
C VAL A 10 9.86 1.77 -2.88
N PHE A 11 8.75 2.09 -3.53
CA PHE A 11 7.51 2.45 -2.84
C PHE A 11 7.12 1.37 -1.84
N TYR A 12 7.16 0.11 -2.23
CA TYR A 12 6.79 -0.96 -1.30
C TYR A 12 7.92 -1.33 -0.35
N SER A 13 9.15 -1.49 -0.83
CA SER A 13 10.25 -1.95 0.02
C SER A 13 10.69 -0.92 1.06
N GLU A 14 10.69 0.37 0.72
CA GLU A 14 11.15 1.43 1.61
C GLU A 14 10.02 2.21 2.27
N VAL A 15 9.07 2.71 1.46
CA VAL A 15 8.01 3.58 1.99
C VAL A 15 7.05 2.79 2.87
N TRP A 16 6.52 1.69 2.37
CA TRP A 16 5.58 0.86 3.12
C TRP A 16 6.26 -0.04 4.13
N ASN A 17 7.18 -0.89 3.66
CA ASN A 17 7.72 -1.95 4.53
C ASN A 17 8.65 -1.43 5.62
N LYS A 18 9.33 -0.31 5.39
CA LYS A 18 10.23 0.30 6.37
C LYS A 18 9.74 1.61 6.94
N LYS A 19 8.54 2.07 6.53
CA LYS A 19 7.98 3.35 6.96
C LYS A 19 8.95 4.51 6.73
N ASN A 20 9.57 4.55 5.57
CA ASN A 20 10.57 5.56 5.23
C ASN A 20 9.90 6.80 4.62
N LEU A 21 9.54 7.78 5.46
CA LEU A 21 8.88 9.02 5.02
C LEU A 21 9.78 9.86 4.12
N GLU A 22 11.08 9.89 4.40
CA GLU A 22 12.03 10.63 3.57
C GLU A 22 11.99 10.12 2.13
N LYS A 23 11.96 8.80 1.95
CA LYS A 23 11.87 8.20 0.63
C LYS A 23 10.52 8.50 -0.03
N ALA A 24 9.43 8.52 0.74
CA ALA A 24 8.13 8.91 0.23
C ALA A 24 8.17 10.33 -0.36
N ASN A 25 8.82 11.27 0.35
CA ASN A 25 8.97 12.63 -0.13
C ASN A 25 9.80 12.72 -1.41
N GLU A 26 10.72 11.80 -1.62
CA GLU A 26 11.55 11.77 -2.83
C GLU A 26 10.81 11.25 -4.06
N ILE A 27 9.99 10.21 -3.89
CA ILE A 27 9.43 9.48 -5.05
C ILE A 27 7.96 9.79 -5.34
N LEU A 28 7.24 10.44 -4.42
CA LEU A 28 5.84 10.79 -4.62
C LEU A 28 5.69 12.25 -5.05
N ALA A 29 4.75 12.50 -5.96
CA ALA A 29 4.40 13.87 -6.33
C ALA A 29 3.78 14.58 -5.13
N GLU A 30 3.97 15.91 -5.06
CA GLU A 30 3.44 16.71 -3.96
C GLU A 30 1.93 16.55 -3.80
N ASP A 31 1.21 16.48 -4.91
CA ASP A 31 -0.25 16.30 -4.95
C ASP A 31 -0.66 14.86 -5.20
N PHE A 32 0.15 13.90 -4.75
CA PHE A 32 -0.09 12.47 -4.90
C PHE A 32 -1.52 12.12 -4.54
N LEU A 33 -2.20 11.39 -5.44
CA LEU A 33 -3.56 10.92 -5.22
C LEU A 33 -3.52 9.43 -4.95
N PHE A 34 -4.05 9.04 -3.77
CA PHE A 34 -3.96 7.67 -3.30
C PHE A 34 -5.31 7.09 -2.92
N ARG A 35 -5.59 5.89 -3.40
CA ARG A 35 -6.68 5.07 -2.89
C ARG A 35 -6.10 3.75 -2.42
N GLY A 36 -6.19 3.52 -1.12
CA GLY A 36 -5.57 2.33 -0.50
C GLY A 36 -6.40 1.06 -0.69
N SER A 37 -5.79 -0.07 -0.37
CA SER A 37 -6.43 -1.39 -0.53
C SER A 37 -7.71 -1.54 0.30
N LEU A 38 -7.86 -0.75 1.35
CA LEU A 38 -9.03 -0.79 2.24
C LEU A 38 -10.14 0.17 1.81
N GLY A 39 -9.95 0.90 0.70
CA GLY A 39 -10.96 1.78 0.12
C GLY A 39 -10.84 3.25 0.47
N ASN A 40 -9.88 3.64 1.30
CA ASN A 40 -9.69 5.03 1.71
C ASN A 40 -8.99 5.84 0.62
N THR A 41 -9.53 7.03 0.31
CA THR A 41 -8.90 7.95 -0.62
C THR A 41 -8.21 9.07 0.15
N LYS A 42 -6.97 9.35 -0.21
CA LYS A 42 -6.15 10.39 0.41
C LYS A 42 -5.49 11.23 -0.66
N LYS A 43 -5.28 12.51 -0.37
CA LYS A 43 -4.62 13.43 -1.28
C LYS A 43 -3.38 14.01 -0.62
N GLY A 44 -2.29 14.11 -1.38
CA GLY A 44 -1.02 14.63 -0.88
C GLY A 44 -0.25 13.60 -0.06
N ILE A 45 1.02 13.88 0.16
CA ILE A 45 1.90 12.98 0.89
C ILE A 45 1.47 12.87 2.36
N ASP A 46 1.06 13.97 2.98
CA ASP A 46 0.62 13.94 4.38
C ASP A 46 -0.61 13.07 4.58
N GLY A 47 -1.59 13.18 3.69
CA GLY A 47 -2.80 12.35 3.75
C GLY A 47 -2.47 10.87 3.56
N PHE A 48 -1.60 10.57 2.60
CA PHE A 48 -1.12 9.22 2.39
C PHE A 48 -0.39 8.69 3.62
N TRP A 49 0.48 9.51 4.22
CA TRP A 49 1.28 9.08 5.38
C TRP A 49 0.40 8.77 6.59
N ASN A 50 -0.68 9.53 6.79
CA ASN A 50 -1.65 9.22 7.85
C ASN A 50 -2.23 7.82 7.66
N TYR A 51 -2.48 7.42 6.41
CA TYR A 51 -2.96 6.08 6.11
C TYR A 51 -1.90 5.02 6.42
N VAL A 52 -0.64 5.27 6.04
CA VAL A 52 0.49 4.37 6.35
C VAL A 52 0.58 4.13 7.85
N GLU A 53 0.52 5.21 8.64
CA GLU A 53 0.58 5.12 10.10
C GLU A 53 -0.59 4.30 10.66
N SER A 54 -1.81 4.51 10.13
CA SER A 54 -2.99 3.79 10.62
C SER A 54 -2.90 2.29 10.35
N VAL A 55 -2.40 1.90 9.19
CA VAL A 55 -2.26 0.48 8.84
C VAL A 55 -1.18 -0.18 9.71
N HIS A 56 -0.04 0.47 9.87
CA HIS A 56 1.04 -0.06 10.72
C HIS A 56 0.64 -0.12 12.19
N ASN A 57 -0.25 0.76 12.63
CA ASN A 57 -0.77 0.72 13.98
C ASN A 57 -1.70 -0.49 14.20
N ALA A 58 -2.54 -0.78 13.22
CA ALA A 58 -3.47 -1.92 13.32
C ALA A 58 -2.78 -3.27 13.14
N LEU A 59 -1.78 -3.33 12.27
CA LEU A 59 -1.11 -4.57 11.87
C LEU A 59 0.39 -4.47 12.11
N SER A 60 0.90 -5.24 13.09
CA SER A 60 2.35 -5.27 13.32
C SER A 60 3.03 -6.12 12.25
N ASN A 61 4.29 -5.80 11.96
CA ASN A 61 5.07 -6.46 10.90
C ASN A 61 4.36 -6.40 9.54
N TYR A 62 3.64 -5.30 9.28
CA TYR A 62 2.92 -5.14 8.03
C TYR A 62 3.90 -5.12 6.86
N GLN A 63 3.61 -5.91 5.85
CA GLN A 63 4.43 -6.03 4.65
C GLN A 63 3.58 -6.04 3.39
N CYS A 64 4.10 -5.39 2.37
CA CYS A 64 3.56 -5.43 1.02
C CYS A 64 4.55 -6.22 0.17
N ILE A 65 4.06 -7.22 -0.54
CA ILE A 65 4.88 -8.07 -1.40
C ILE A 65 4.36 -7.96 -2.83
N ILE A 66 5.26 -7.58 -3.76
CA ILE A 66 4.94 -7.55 -5.17
C ILE A 66 5.06 -8.99 -5.68
N GLU A 67 3.95 -9.55 -6.15
CA GLU A 67 3.95 -10.90 -6.70
C GLU A 67 4.25 -10.89 -8.19
N GLU A 68 3.72 -9.89 -8.90
CA GLU A 68 3.89 -9.78 -10.34
C GLU A 68 3.59 -8.35 -10.78
N MET A 69 4.25 -7.88 -11.85
CA MET A 69 3.99 -6.56 -12.42
C MET A 69 3.74 -6.66 -13.91
N VAL A 70 2.81 -5.82 -14.39
CA VAL A 70 2.57 -5.60 -15.81
C VAL A 70 2.95 -4.15 -16.10
N ILE A 71 3.90 -3.96 -17.00
CA ILE A 71 4.49 -2.65 -17.28
C ILE A 71 4.09 -2.18 -18.67
N SER A 72 3.55 -0.95 -18.74
CA SER A 72 3.31 -0.27 -19.99
C SER A 72 4.09 1.06 -19.98
N ASP A 73 4.02 1.83 -21.05
CA ASP A 73 4.81 3.07 -21.17
C ASP A 73 4.54 4.08 -20.06
N LYS A 74 3.30 4.16 -19.57
CA LYS A 74 2.92 5.23 -18.63
C LYS A 74 2.26 4.70 -17.35
N GLN A 75 2.05 3.41 -17.25
CA GLN A 75 1.36 2.81 -16.13
C GLN A 75 1.99 1.48 -15.77
N ILE A 76 1.93 1.16 -14.48
CA ILE A 76 2.33 -0.16 -14.00
C ILE A 76 1.17 -0.70 -13.16
N ALA A 77 0.81 -1.96 -13.42
CA ALA A 77 -0.11 -2.69 -12.57
C ALA A 77 0.70 -3.73 -11.80
N ALA A 78 0.39 -3.88 -10.51
CA ALA A 78 1.07 -4.84 -9.66
C ALA A 78 0.05 -5.72 -8.95
N LYS A 79 0.27 -7.03 -8.98
CA LYS A 79 -0.48 -7.98 -8.17
C LYS A 79 0.23 -8.07 -6.84
N MET A 80 -0.49 -7.80 -5.77
CA MET A 80 0.10 -7.61 -4.45
C MET A 80 -0.39 -8.63 -3.44
N ILE A 81 0.47 -8.93 -2.48
CA ILE A 81 0.09 -9.60 -1.24
C ILE A 81 0.37 -8.62 -0.11
N PHE A 82 -0.64 -8.39 0.74
CA PHE A 82 -0.51 -7.59 1.94
C PHE A 82 -0.68 -8.51 3.14
N LYS A 83 0.17 -8.36 4.17
CA LYS A 83 0.05 -9.21 5.36
C LYS A 83 0.56 -8.50 6.60
N GLY A 84 0.02 -8.91 7.76
CA GLY A 84 0.44 -8.38 9.05
C GLY A 84 -0.25 -9.10 10.17
N ILE A 85 0.18 -8.81 11.41
CA ILE A 85 -0.39 -9.40 12.61
C ILE A 85 -1.38 -8.42 13.22
N HIS A 86 -2.61 -8.88 13.46
CA HIS A 86 -3.70 -8.03 13.98
C HIS A 86 -3.44 -7.69 15.45
N LYS A 87 -2.92 -6.49 15.70
CA LYS A 87 -2.50 -6.05 17.05
C LYS A 87 -3.41 -5.01 17.68
N ASN A 88 -4.13 -4.23 16.87
CA ASN A 88 -5.07 -3.23 17.38
C ASN A 88 -6.38 -3.34 16.60
N THR A 89 -7.41 -2.62 17.05
CA THR A 89 -8.73 -2.66 16.41
C THR A 89 -8.60 -2.43 14.89
N PHE A 90 -9.23 -3.31 14.11
CA PHE A 90 -9.21 -3.28 12.67
C PHE A 90 -10.57 -3.74 12.15
N PHE A 91 -11.21 -2.93 11.30
CA PHE A 91 -12.59 -3.16 10.85
C PHE A 91 -13.54 -3.35 12.02
N GLY A 92 -13.34 -2.60 13.11
CA GLY A 92 -14.18 -2.69 14.28
C GLY A 92 -13.98 -3.96 15.13
N ILE A 93 -12.99 -4.78 14.78
CA ILE A 93 -12.71 -6.04 15.48
C ILE A 93 -11.51 -5.85 16.40
N GLU A 94 -11.66 -6.25 17.66
CA GLU A 94 -10.59 -6.16 18.65
C GLU A 94 -9.42 -7.10 18.30
N PRO A 95 -8.20 -6.80 18.78
CA PRO A 95 -7.00 -7.57 18.42
C PRO A 95 -7.16 -9.08 18.59
N THR A 96 -6.89 -9.81 17.52
CA THR A 96 -6.94 -11.28 17.54
C THR A 96 -5.57 -11.92 17.62
N ASN A 97 -4.50 -11.14 17.39
CA ASN A 97 -3.11 -11.60 17.26
C ASN A 97 -2.91 -12.59 16.11
N LYS A 98 -3.85 -12.65 15.18
CA LYS A 98 -3.73 -13.53 14.00
C LYS A 98 -2.87 -12.88 12.93
N MET A 99 -2.09 -13.67 12.22
CA MET A 99 -1.50 -13.26 10.96
C MET A 99 -2.62 -13.26 9.93
N ILE A 100 -2.85 -12.12 9.29
CA ILE A 100 -3.80 -12.02 8.18
C ILE A 100 -3.09 -11.65 6.91
N GLN A 101 -3.64 -12.09 5.78
CA GLN A 101 -3.04 -11.88 4.48
C GLN A 101 -4.15 -11.73 3.45
N TRP A 102 -3.97 -10.77 2.52
CA TRP A 102 -4.96 -10.60 1.45
C TRP A 102 -4.27 -10.14 0.17
N TYR A 103 -4.94 -10.38 -0.96
CA TYR A 103 -4.47 -9.94 -2.26
C TYR A 103 -4.99 -8.56 -2.61
N GLY A 104 -4.25 -7.86 -3.46
CA GLY A 104 -4.70 -6.60 -4.01
C GLY A 104 -4.12 -6.36 -5.39
N ALA A 105 -4.78 -5.48 -6.13
CA ALA A 105 -4.32 -5.02 -7.43
C ALA A 105 -4.04 -3.52 -7.35
N ALA A 106 -2.82 -3.12 -7.73
CA ALA A 106 -2.36 -1.74 -7.62
C ALA A 106 -2.08 -1.18 -9.01
N PHE A 107 -2.58 0.03 -9.28
CA PHE A 107 -2.40 0.70 -10.57
C PHE A 107 -1.71 2.04 -10.34
N PHE A 108 -0.49 2.17 -10.88
CA PHE A 108 0.36 3.34 -10.69
C PHE A 108 0.40 4.22 -11.93
N LYS A 109 0.35 5.53 -11.73
CA LYS A 109 0.59 6.53 -12.76
C LYS A 109 1.78 7.39 -12.37
N PHE A 110 2.50 7.88 -13.37
CA PHE A 110 3.77 8.59 -13.17
C PHE A 110 3.81 9.87 -13.98
N SER A 111 4.58 10.85 -13.49
CA SER A 111 4.95 12.06 -14.22
C SER A 111 6.22 12.62 -13.61
N ASP A 112 7.11 13.15 -14.43
CA ASP A 112 8.37 13.76 -13.98
C ASP A 112 9.17 12.90 -13.02
N LYS A 113 9.25 11.59 -13.30
CA LYS A 113 10.02 10.62 -12.52
C LYS A 113 9.49 10.47 -11.08
N LYS A 114 8.19 10.72 -10.88
CA LYS A 114 7.52 10.54 -9.59
C LYS A 114 6.23 9.78 -9.77
N ILE A 115 5.77 9.15 -8.70
CA ILE A 115 4.46 8.50 -8.68
C ILE A 115 3.43 9.60 -8.41
N THR A 116 2.48 9.77 -9.32
CA THR A 116 1.46 10.82 -9.21
C THR A 116 0.13 10.29 -8.69
N GLU A 117 -0.14 9.01 -8.96
CA GLU A 117 -1.41 8.42 -8.57
C GLU A 117 -1.24 6.93 -8.33
N LEU A 118 -1.91 6.44 -7.31
CA LEU A 118 -1.98 5.02 -7.01
C LEU A 118 -3.40 4.65 -6.62
N TRP A 119 -3.97 3.70 -7.33
CA TRP A 119 -5.29 3.15 -7.02
C TRP A 119 -5.12 1.67 -6.71
N VAL A 120 -5.54 1.26 -5.51
CA VAL A 120 -5.41 -0.14 -5.08
C VAL A 120 -6.79 -0.69 -4.74
N LEU A 121 -7.08 -1.89 -5.22
CA LEU A 121 -8.26 -2.65 -4.82
C LEU A 121 -7.78 -3.86 -4.04
N GLY A 122 -8.22 -3.98 -2.79
CA GLY A 122 -7.86 -5.10 -1.92
C GLY A 122 -9.05 -6.02 -1.65
N ASP A 123 -8.77 -7.27 -1.36
CA ASP A 123 -9.79 -8.27 -1.03
C ASP A 123 -10.21 -8.11 0.45
N VAL A 124 -11.02 -7.10 0.70
CA VAL A 124 -11.50 -6.75 2.04
C VAL A 124 -12.37 -7.87 2.64
N ASP A 125 -13.13 -8.55 1.80
CA ASP A 125 -13.97 -9.66 2.25
C ASP A 125 -13.12 -10.77 2.89
N SER A 126 -11.98 -11.09 2.28
CA SER A 126 -11.04 -12.06 2.84
C SER A 126 -10.51 -11.61 4.21
N ILE A 127 -10.22 -10.32 4.37
CA ILE A 127 -9.77 -9.78 5.66
C ILE A 127 -10.83 -10.06 6.74
N LYS A 128 -12.08 -9.72 6.44
CA LYS A 128 -13.18 -9.88 7.39
C LYS A 128 -13.41 -11.35 7.72
N THR A 129 -13.33 -12.22 6.74
CA THR A 129 -13.46 -13.66 6.94
C THR A 129 -12.38 -14.19 7.89
N GLN A 130 -11.13 -13.79 7.67
CA GLN A 130 -10.01 -14.21 8.53
C GLN A 130 -10.16 -13.70 9.96
N LEU A 131 -10.59 -12.44 10.13
CA LEU A 131 -10.74 -11.85 11.45
C LEU A 131 -11.89 -12.47 12.26
N ASN A 132 -12.91 -12.97 11.57
CA ASN A 132 -14.09 -13.56 12.21
C ASN A 132 -14.02 -15.10 12.32
N ALA A 133 -12.93 -15.69 11.92
CA ALA A 133 -12.77 -17.15 11.94
C ALA A 133 -12.42 -17.67 13.35
#